data_841ac181f58c41b6188eb800f4d61c84
#
_entry.id   841ac181f58c41b6188eb800f4d61c84
#
_cell.length_a   1.000
_cell.length_b   1.000
_cell.length_c   1.000
_cell.angle_alpha   90.00
_cell.angle_beta   90.00
_cell.angle_gamma   90.00
#
_symmetry.space_group_name_H-M   'P 1'
#
loop_
_entity.id
_entity.type
_entity.pdbx_description
1 polymer ?
#
loop_
_entity_poly.entity_id
_entity_poly.type
_entity_poly.pdbx_seq_one_letter_code
_entity_poly.pdbx_strand_id
1 'polypeptide(L)'
;MTTTTDILIIEDDPIMREALVELLEGEGYGVRKATNGSAGLAAVRFAKPALVITDIHMPETTGATVIAKLKEEYPGVPVIAISGLFNSGQGLDANAAITLGAACALAKPFKCGDLLRAVAAVLGSRGG
;
A
#
# COMPACT_ATOMS: atom_id res chain seq x y z
N MET A 1 19.40 1.93 -19.51
CA MET A 1 18.27 1.05 -19.22
C MET A 1 17.44 1.61 -18.06
N THR A 2 16.16 1.69 -18.26
CA THR A 2 15.26 2.25 -17.23
C THR A 2 14.82 1.15 -16.27
N THR A 3 15.00 1.39 -14.97
CA THR A 3 14.53 0.46 -13.94
C THR A 3 13.06 0.73 -13.67
N THR A 4 12.25 -0.31 -13.73
CA THR A 4 10.83 -0.21 -13.42
C THR A 4 10.64 0.02 -11.92
N THR A 5 9.82 1.00 -11.56
CA THR A 5 9.51 1.24 -10.16
C THR A 5 8.68 0.10 -9.61
N ASP A 6 9.12 -0.49 -8.51
CA ASP A 6 8.54 -1.68 -7.92
C ASP A 6 7.55 -1.31 -6.81
N ILE A 7 6.29 -1.69 -7.00
CA ILE A 7 5.23 -1.46 -6.02
C ILE A 7 4.74 -2.81 -5.52
N LEU A 8 4.64 -2.96 -4.21
CA LEU A 8 4.08 -4.17 -3.60
C LEU A 8 2.66 -3.88 -3.14
N ILE A 9 1.71 -4.71 -3.58
CA ILE A 9 0.31 -4.63 -3.17
C ILE A 9 0.02 -5.75 -2.18
N ILE A 10 -0.52 -5.40 -1.01
CA ILE A 10 -0.96 -6.37 -0.01
C ILE A 10 -2.47 -6.25 0.09
N GLU A 11 -3.20 -7.24 -0.41
CA GLU A 11 -4.66 -7.21 -0.49
C GLU A 11 -5.19 -8.63 -0.52
N ASP A 12 -6.08 -8.97 0.41
CA ASP A 12 -6.65 -10.31 0.49
C ASP A 12 -7.78 -10.56 -0.51
N ASP A 13 -8.49 -9.50 -0.91
CA ASP A 13 -9.56 -9.65 -1.90
C ASP A 13 -8.96 -9.80 -3.30
N PRO A 14 -9.15 -10.96 -3.97
CA PRO A 14 -8.53 -11.17 -5.28
C PRO A 14 -9.05 -10.22 -6.36
N ILE A 15 -10.30 -9.80 -6.29
CA ILE A 15 -10.85 -8.88 -7.31
C ILE A 15 -10.19 -7.53 -7.18
N MET A 16 -10.12 -7.00 -5.97
CA MET A 16 -9.47 -5.71 -5.73
C MET A 16 -7.97 -5.80 -6.04
N ARG A 17 -7.33 -6.89 -5.62
CA ARG A 17 -5.89 -7.06 -5.85
C ARG A 17 -5.56 -7.01 -7.33
N GLU A 18 -6.30 -7.76 -8.16
CA GLU A 18 -6.02 -7.78 -9.59
C GLU A 18 -6.36 -6.46 -10.26
N ALA A 19 -7.40 -5.77 -9.79
CA ALA A 19 -7.74 -4.46 -10.31
C ALA A 19 -6.61 -3.44 -10.05
N LEU A 20 -6.04 -3.48 -8.85
CA LEU A 20 -4.91 -2.60 -8.50
C LEU A 20 -3.68 -2.93 -9.35
N VAL A 21 -3.41 -4.22 -9.55
CA VAL A 21 -2.28 -4.64 -10.38
C VAL A 21 -2.42 -4.10 -11.80
N GLU A 22 -3.59 -4.30 -12.41
CA GLU A 22 -3.83 -3.83 -13.78
C GLU A 22 -3.69 -2.32 -13.89
N LEU A 23 -4.25 -1.60 -12.93
CA LEU A 23 -4.22 -0.14 -12.94
C LEU A 23 -2.78 0.37 -12.91
N LEU A 24 -1.97 -0.17 -12.02
CA LEU A 24 -0.60 0.31 -11.83
C LEU A 24 0.32 -0.16 -12.96
N GLU A 25 0.15 -1.39 -13.43
CA GLU A 25 0.93 -1.86 -14.57
C GLU A 25 0.63 -1.05 -15.83
N GLY A 26 -0.63 -0.63 -15.99
CA GLY A 26 -1.01 0.23 -17.09
C GLY A 26 -0.31 1.58 -17.09
N GLU A 27 0.17 2.03 -15.92
CA GLU A 27 0.92 3.27 -15.78
C GLU A 27 2.43 3.06 -15.84
N GLY A 28 2.88 1.84 -16.12
CA GLY A 28 4.29 1.55 -16.27
C GLY A 28 5.01 1.10 -15.02
N TYR A 29 4.31 0.92 -13.91
CA TYR A 29 4.96 0.43 -12.68
C TYR A 29 5.13 -1.08 -12.73
N GLY A 30 6.19 -1.58 -12.09
CA GLY A 30 6.33 -3.00 -11.82
C GLY A 30 5.56 -3.31 -10.55
N VAL A 31 4.79 -4.41 -10.55
CA VAL A 31 3.91 -4.72 -9.42
C VAL A 31 4.14 -6.13 -8.93
N ARG A 32 4.34 -6.27 -7.62
CA ARG A 32 4.31 -7.55 -6.94
C ARG A 32 3.07 -7.57 -6.05
N LYS A 33 2.56 -8.74 -5.74
CA LYS A 33 1.35 -8.85 -4.94
C LYS A 33 1.50 -9.86 -3.84
N ALA A 34 0.83 -9.61 -2.72
CA ALA A 34 0.78 -10.51 -1.57
C ALA A 34 -0.67 -10.58 -1.10
N THR A 35 -1.08 -11.74 -0.61
CA THR A 35 -2.46 -11.99 -0.23
C THR A 35 -2.76 -11.68 1.23
N ASN A 36 -1.73 -11.48 2.03
CA ASN A 36 -1.90 -11.13 3.45
C ASN A 36 -0.67 -10.41 3.96
N GLY A 37 -0.76 -9.93 5.20
CA GLY A 37 0.31 -9.14 5.79
C GLY A 37 1.62 -9.91 5.97
N SER A 38 1.56 -11.16 6.37
CA SER A 38 2.77 -11.99 6.53
C SER A 38 3.49 -12.18 5.20
N ALA A 39 2.74 -12.49 4.15
CA ALA A 39 3.31 -12.65 2.82
C ALA A 39 3.88 -11.31 2.33
N GLY A 40 3.21 -10.21 2.66
CA GLY A 40 3.68 -8.88 2.30
C GLY A 40 4.99 -8.53 2.96
N LEU A 41 5.11 -8.78 4.26
CA LEU A 41 6.36 -8.53 4.98
C LEU A 41 7.50 -9.40 4.45
N ALA A 42 7.21 -10.65 4.14
CA ALA A 42 8.21 -11.54 3.54
C ALA A 42 8.67 -11.03 2.18
N ALA A 43 7.74 -10.50 1.38
CA ALA A 43 8.07 -9.93 0.07
C ALA A 43 8.98 -8.71 0.20
N VAL A 44 8.74 -7.86 1.19
CA VAL A 44 9.60 -6.70 1.44
C VAL A 44 11.00 -7.14 1.84
N ARG A 45 11.09 -8.16 2.70
CA ARG A 45 12.40 -8.69 3.13
C ARG A 45 13.17 -9.31 1.97
N PHE A 46 12.45 -9.96 1.07
CA PHE A 46 13.08 -10.56 -0.11
C PHE A 46 13.67 -9.49 -1.03
N ALA A 47 12.90 -8.45 -1.30
CA ALA A 47 13.35 -7.33 -2.13
C ALA A 47 12.56 -6.08 -1.74
N LYS A 48 13.24 -5.05 -1.27
CA LYS A 48 12.61 -3.82 -0.80
C LYS A 48 11.93 -3.08 -1.95
N PRO A 49 10.61 -2.83 -1.87
CA PRO A 49 9.93 -2.10 -2.93
C PRO A 49 10.09 -0.59 -2.78
N ALA A 50 9.72 0.15 -3.81
CA ALA A 50 9.69 1.60 -3.75
C ALA A 50 8.47 2.11 -2.98
N LEU A 51 7.40 1.30 -2.93
CA LEU A 51 6.14 1.69 -2.31
C LEU A 51 5.36 0.43 -1.94
N VAL A 52 4.69 0.45 -0.79
CA VAL A 52 3.75 -0.59 -0.39
C VAL A 52 2.35 0.00 -0.37
N ILE A 53 1.39 -0.68 -1.00
CA ILE A 53 -0.03 -0.34 -0.89
C ILE A 53 -0.67 -1.50 -0.14
N THR A 54 -1.26 -1.23 1.02
CA THR A 54 -1.84 -2.28 1.85
C THR A 54 -3.26 -1.97 2.29
N ASP A 55 -4.13 -2.97 2.22
CA ASP A 55 -5.42 -2.90 2.88
C ASP A 55 -5.17 -3.00 4.38
N ILE A 56 -5.94 -2.25 5.15
CA ILE A 56 -5.85 -2.25 6.61
C ILE A 56 -6.59 -3.43 7.22
N HIS A 57 -7.73 -3.79 6.64
CA HIS A 57 -8.61 -4.82 7.21
C HIS A 57 -8.44 -6.16 6.51
N MET A 58 -7.53 -6.97 7.06
CA MET A 58 -7.25 -8.31 6.55
C MET A 58 -7.40 -9.32 7.68
N PRO A 59 -7.81 -10.57 7.36
CA PRO A 59 -8.19 -11.55 8.39
C PRO A 59 -7.11 -11.93 9.40
N GLU A 60 -5.88 -12.10 8.96
CA GLU A 60 -4.85 -12.63 9.84
C GLU A 60 -3.93 -11.56 10.43
N THR A 61 -3.27 -10.82 9.58
CA THR A 61 -2.35 -9.77 10.02
C THR A 61 -2.92 -8.44 9.57
N THR A 62 -3.28 -7.59 10.53
CA THR A 62 -3.89 -6.31 10.20
C THR A 62 -2.90 -5.40 9.49
N GLY A 63 -3.44 -4.50 8.66
CA GLY A 63 -2.62 -3.49 8.00
C GLY A 63 -1.92 -2.57 9.00
N ALA A 64 -2.53 -2.36 10.17
CA ALA A 64 -1.88 -1.58 11.22
C ALA A 64 -0.56 -2.22 11.63
N THR A 65 -0.55 -3.55 11.81
CA THR A 65 0.67 -4.29 12.14
C THR A 65 1.69 -4.19 11.02
N VAL A 66 1.24 -4.30 9.77
CA VAL A 66 2.12 -4.18 8.60
C VAL A 66 2.78 -2.80 8.56
N ILE A 67 1.98 -1.74 8.73
CA ILE A 67 2.50 -0.37 8.71
C ILE A 67 3.54 -0.17 9.82
N ALA A 68 3.22 -0.62 11.03
CA ALA A 68 4.12 -0.45 12.17
C ALA A 68 5.45 -1.19 11.93
N LYS A 69 5.39 -2.42 11.44
CA LYS A 69 6.60 -3.19 11.18
C LYS A 69 7.44 -2.61 10.04
N LEU A 70 6.79 -2.11 8.99
CA LEU A 70 7.51 -1.48 7.90
C LEU A 70 8.20 -0.20 8.37
N LYS A 71 7.52 0.58 9.20
CA LYS A 71 8.10 1.81 9.75
C LYS A 71 9.32 1.51 10.61
N GLU A 72 9.25 0.42 11.38
CA GLU A 72 10.34 0.00 12.25
C GLU A 72 11.52 -0.57 11.48
N GLU A 73 11.26 -1.47 10.52
CA GLU A 73 12.31 -2.20 9.83
C GLU A 73 12.78 -1.55 8.53
N TYR A 74 11.88 -0.84 7.86
CA TYR A 74 12.17 -0.23 6.54
C TYR A 74 11.58 1.18 6.47
N PRO A 75 12.06 2.11 7.31
CA PRO A 75 11.46 3.45 7.40
C PRO A 75 11.51 4.25 6.11
N GLY A 76 12.39 3.89 5.19
CA GLY A 76 12.48 4.56 3.89
C GLY A 76 11.44 4.10 2.88
N VAL A 77 10.67 3.04 3.17
CA VAL A 77 9.64 2.56 2.25
C VAL A 77 8.30 3.20 2.60
N PRO A 78 7.75 4.04 1.71
CA PRO A 78 6.46 4.68 1.99
C PRO A 78 5.32 3.67 1.85
N VAL A 79 4.24 3.91 2.59
CA VAL A 79 3.07 3.04 2.61
C VAL A 79 1.82 3.86 2.30
N ILE A 80 0.99 3.37 1.39
CA ILE A 80 -0.36 3.90 1.19
C ILE A 80 -1.33 2.89 1.81
N ALA A 81 -2.12 3.34 2.78
CA ALA A 81 -3.10 2.51 3.46
C ALA A 81 -4.47 2.68 2.80
N ILE A 82 -5.18 1.58 2.59
CA ILE A 82 -6.50 1.57 1.97
C ILE A 82 -7.48 0.87 2.90
N SER A 83 -8.68 1.41 3.06
CA SER A 83 -9.72 0.73 3.83
C SER A 83 -11.11 1.22 3.49
N GLY A 84 -12.07 0.29 3.44
CA GLY A 84 -13.48 0.62 3.34
C GLY A 84 -14.07 1.14 4.65
N LEU A 85 -13.31 1.06 5.74
CA LEU A 85 -13.80 1.46 7.06
C LEU A 85 -13.26 2.81 7.55
N PHE A 86 -12.45 3.50 6.78
CA PHE A 86 -11.86 4.77 7.24
C PHE A 86 -12.89 5.84 7.60
N ASN A 87 -14.02 5.86 6.92
CA ASN A 87 -15.07 6.86 7.17
C ASN A 87 -16.26 6.31 7.92
N SER A 88 -16.17 5.10 8.49
CA SER A 88 -17.30 4.42 9.12
C SER A 88 -17.34 4.59 10.63
N GLY A 89 -16.27 5.06 11.23
CA GLY A 89 -16.13 5.09 12.67
C GLY A 89 -15.75 3.76 13.28
N GLN A 90 -15.48 2.77 12.46
CA GLN A 90 -15.08 1.43 12.90
C GLN A 90 -13.63 1.15 12.53
N GLY A 91 -12.91 0.47 13.41
CA GLY A 91 -11.54 0.10 13.14
C GLY A 91 -10.61 1.30 13.11
N LEU A 92 -9.48 1.13 12.43
CA LEU A 92 -8.46 2.16 12.32
C LEU A 92 -8.92 3.25 11.35
N ASP A 93 -8.95 4.50 11.77
CA ASP A 93 -9.31 5.59 10.86
C ASP A 93 -8.07 6.08 10.08
N ALA A 94 -8.33 6.97 9.10
CA ALA A 94 -7.27 7.47 8.22
C ALA A 94 -6.19 8.22 9.00
N ASN A 95 -6.56 9.02 9.99
CA ASN A 95 -5.60 9.76 10.80
C ASN A 95 -4.72 8.82 11.61
N ALA A 96 -5.30 7.75 12.16
CA ALA A 96 -4.54 6.76 12.91
C ALA A 96 -3.55 6.03 12.00
N ALA A 97 -3.94 5.73 10.75
CA ALA A 97 -3.04 5.12 9.80
C ALA A 97 -1.84 6.02 9.50
N ILE A 98 -2.08 7.31 9.32
CA ILE A 98 -1.00 8.29 9.10
C ILE A 98 -0.11 8.36 10.34
N THR A 99 -0.70 8.38 11.54
CA THR A 99 0.05 8.42 12.79
C THR A 99 0.95 7.18 12.94
N LEU A 100 0.49 6.02 12.48
CA LEU A 100 1.30 4.79 12.50
C LEU A 100 2.44 4.83 11.50
N GLY A 101 2.38 5.71 10.51
CA GLY A 101 3.46 5.88 9.57
C GLY A 101 3.08 5.77 8.11
N ALA A 102 1.80 5.63 7.77
CA ALA A 102 1.40 5.63 6.37
C ALA A 102 1.61 7.01 5.77
N ALA A 103 2.14 7.06 4.56
CA ALA A 103 2.35 8.33 3.85
C ALA A 103 1.02 8.90 3.34
N CYS A 104 0.04 8.03 3.09
CA CYS A 104 -1.25 8.42 2.57
C CYS A 104 -2.28 7.37 2.98
N ALA A 105 -3.53 7.79 3.17
CA ALA A 105 -4.62 6.87 3.48
C ALA A 105 -5.79 7.16 2.55
N LEU A 106 -6.29 6.11 1.91
CA LEU A 106 -7.41 6.22 0.95
C LEU A 106 -8.60 5.39 1.43
N ALA A 107 -9.77 6.00 1.46
CA ALA A 107 -11.00 5.31 1.81
C ALA A 107 -11.60 4.66 0.56
N LYS A 108 -12.12 3.44 0.71
CA LYS A 108 -12.88 2.78 -0.35
C LYS A 108 -14.34 3.23 -0.27
N PRO A 109 -15.03 3.39 -1.38
CA PRO A 109 -14.48 3.31 -2.74
C PRO A 109 -13.70 4.58 -3.11
N PHE A 110 -12.65 4.42 -3.88
CA PHE A 110 -11.90 5.55 -4.40
C PHE A 110 -11.88 5.46 -5.93
N LYS A 111 -11.61 6.59 -6.57
CA LYS A 111 -11.49 6.61 -8.02
C LYS A 111 -10.07 6.20 -8.42
N CYS A 112 -9.94 5.57 -9.58
CA CYS A 112 -8.62 5.17 -10.08
C CYS A 112 -7.66 6.34 -10.13
N GLY A 113 -8.14 7.51 -10.57
CA GLY A 113 -7.30 8.72 -10.61
C GLY A 113 -6.81 9.16 -9.25
N ASP A 114 -7.61 8.94 -8.20
CA ASP A 114 -7.20 9.30 -6.83
C ASP A 114 -6.01 8.44 -6.39
N LEU A 115 -6.08 7.14 -6.67
CA LEU A 115 -4.97 6.25 -6.33
C LEU A 115 -3.72 6.60 -7.13
N LEU A 116 -3.87 6.82 -8.42
CA LEU A 116 -2.72 7.15 -9.28
C LEU A 116 -2.07 8.46 -8.86
N ARG A 117 -2.86 9.46 -8.46
CA ARG A 117 -2.31 10.72 -7.96
C ARG A 117 -1.58 10.52 -6.64
N ALA A 118 -2.12 9.68 -5.76
CA ALA A 118 -1.48 9.40 -4.47
C ALA A 118 -0.14 8.69 -4.69
N VAL A 119 -0.12 7.70 -5.59
CA VAL A 119 1.12 6.99 -5.92
C VAL A 119 2.16 7.94 -6.48
N ALA A 120 1.78 8.77 -7.45
CA ALA A 120 2.70 9.71 -8.06
C ALA A 120 3.22 10.73 -7.05
N ALA A 121 2.36 11.22 -6.15
CA ALA A 121 2.76 12.19 -5.14
C ALA A 121 3.75 11.57 -4.14
N VAL A 122 3.48 10.36 -3.69
CA VAL A 122 4.35 9.67 -2.74
C VAL A 122 5.70 9.36 -3.36
N LEU A 123 5.72 8.83 -4.57
CA LEU A 123 6.96 8.49 -5.25
C LEU A 123 7.72 9.74 -5.71
N GLY A 124 6.98 10.76 -6.15
CA GLY A 124 7.59 12.02 -6.58
C GLY A 124 8.28 12.77 -5.46
N SER A 125 7.69 12.75 -4.27
CA SER A 125 8.28 13.45 -3.12
C SER A 125 9.58 12.79 -2.65
N ARG A 126 9.84 11.55 -3.04
CA ARG A 126 11.08 10.83 -2.71
C ARG A 126 12.13 11.01 -3.78
N GLY A 127 11.68 11.20 -5.02
CA GLY A 127 12.57 11.18 -6.16
C GLY A 127 13.52 12.35 -6.20
N GLY A 128 13.16 13.34 -5.51
CA GLY A 128 14.02 14.48 -5.56
C GLY A 128 14.38 14.85 -6.96
#